data_9f4f61e58a2c60b70e2bb5d3a77c0a64
#
_entry.id   9f4f61e58a2c60b70e2bb5d3a77c0a64
#
_cell.length_a   1.000
_cell.length_b   1.000
_cell.length_c   1.000
_cell.angle_alpha   90.00
_cell.angle_beta   90.00
_cell.angle_gamma   90.00
#
_symmetry.space_group_name_H-M   'P 1'
#
loop_
_entity.id
_entity.type
_entity.pdbx_description
1 polymer ?
#
loop_
_entity_poly.entity_id
_entity_poly.type
_entity_poly.pdbx_seq_one_letter_code
_entity_poly.pdbx_strand_id
1 'polypeptide(L)'
;MTDKNPLVLAFVGDAYWTLYVRNFLVRDSSAKAGALHLRANKYVCAKAQAAFFQTLAPVLTDTETQIAHRARNADSHTRPKNCTLAEYKLATAFEAVVGYNYLLGDFKRLENLFDLILKEKQLC
;
A
#
# COMPACT_ATOMS: atom_id res chain seq x y z
N MET A 1 -6.75 2.19 18.23
CA MET A 1 -6.23 2.22 16.86
C MET A 1 -7.05 1.38 15.89
N THR A 2 -7.44 0.19 16.30
CA THR A 2 -8.22 -0.69 15.42
C THR A 2 -9.64 -0.17 15.17
N ASP A 3 -10.12 0.73 16.00
CA ASP A 3 -11.46 1.28 15.86
C ASP A 3 -11.52 2.48 14.92
N LYS A 4 -10.39 2.94 14.39
CA LYS A 4 -10.42 4.02 13.42
C LYS A 4 -11.08 3.56 12.13
N ASN A 5 -11.71 4.52 11.46
CA ASN A 5 -12.31 4.26 10.17
C ASN A 5 -11.23 3.71 9.22
N PRO A 6 -11.44 2.56 8.60
CA PRO A 6 -10.41 1.97 7.74
C PRO A 6 -10.03 2.85 6.55
N LEU A 7 -10.93 3.70 6.07
CA LEU A 7 -10.57 4.61 4.98
C LEU A 7 -9.65 5.73 5.45
N VAL A 8 -9.72 6.10 6.74
CA VAL A 8 -8.78 7.05 7.32
C VAL A 8 -7.41 6.39 7.43
N LEU A 9 -7.36 5.12 7.81
CA LEU A 9 -6.10 4.39 7.84
C LEU A 9 -5.49 4.30 6.44
N ALA A 10 -6.32 4.04 5.44
CA ALA A 10 -5.84 3.98 4.06
C ALA A 10 -5.30 5.32 3.58
N PHE A 11 -5.95 6.41 4.00
CA PHE A 11 -5.49 7.75 3.66
C PHE A 11 -4.06 8.00 4.15
N VAL A 12 -3.77 7.58 5.37
CA VAL A 12 -2.41 7.70 5.92
C VAL A 12 -1.45 6.75 5.20
N GLY A 13 -1.90 5.51 4.98
CA GLY A 13 -1.07 4.50 4.34
C GLY A 13 -0.68 4.86 2.92
N ASP A 14 -1.58 5.51 2.19
CA ASP A 14 -1.28 5.99 0.84
C ASP A 14 -0.08 6.93 0.84
N ALA A 15 -0.07 7.89 1.77
CA ALA A 15 1.02 8.86 1.86
C ALA A 15 2.33 8.19 2.24
N TYR A 16 2.29 7.30 3.24
CA TYR A 16 3.51 6.66 3.70
C TYR A 16 4.09 5.70 2.64
N TRP A 17 3.25 4.92 2.00
CA TRP A 17 3.72 4.01 0.94
C TRP A 17 4.35 4.79 -0.20
N THR A 18 3.71 5.88 -0.62
CA THR A 18 4.25 6.72 -1.68
C THR A 18 5.62 7.29 -1.29
N LEU A 19 5.75 7.77 -0.07
CA LEU A 19 7.03 8.28 0.41
C LEU A 19 8.09 7.18 0.45
N TYR A 20 7.72 6.01 0.95
CA TYR A 20 8.65 4.89 1.04
C TYR A 20 9.16 4.48 -0.34
N VAL A 21 8.27 4.39 -1.32
CA VAL A 21 8.63 4.05 -2.70
C VAL A 21 9.58 5.09 -3.28
N ARG A 22 9.29 6.36 -3.07
CA ARG A 22 10.14 7.42 -3.60
C ARG A 22 11.53 7.38 -2.97
N ASN A 23 11.61 7.17 -1.66
CA ASN A 23 12.91 7.01 -0.99
C ASN A 23 13.66 5.81 -1.55
N PHE A 24 12.96 4.70 -1.75
CA PHE A 24 13.56 3.49 -2.29
C PHE A 24 14.16 3.74 -3.67
N LEU A 25 13.43 4.47 -4.52
CA LEU A 25 13.89 4.71 -5.88
C LEU A 25 15.04 5.69 -5.99
N VAL A 26 15.09 6.71 -5.12
CA VAL A 26 16.17 7.71 -5.22
C VAL A 26 17.46 7.25 -4.60
N ARG A 27 17.41 6.21 -3.75
CA ARG A 27 18.57 5.81 -2.98
C ARG A 27 19.78 5.45 -3.83
N ASP A 28 19.54 4.74 -4.93
CA ASP A 28 20.62 4.28 -5.79
C ASP A 28 20.48 4.76 -7.23
N SER A 29 19.84 5.89 -7.43
CA SER A 29 19.54 6.35 -8.78
C SER A 29 19.92 7.81 -8.96
N SER A 30 20.47 8.12 -10.13
CA SER A 30 20.70 9.49 -10.54
C SER A 30 19.67 9.95 -11.55
N ALA A 31 18.58 9.22 -11.69
CA ALA A 31 17.54 9.56 -12.65
C ALA A 31 16.89 10.90 -12.30
N LYS A 32 16.40 11.58 -13.33
CA LYS A 32 15.72 12.85 -13.16
C LYS A 32 14.30 12.65 -12.63
N ALA A 33 13.72 13.72 -12.08
CA ALA A 33 12.43 13.66 -11.43
C ALA A 33 11.34 13.06 -12.30
N GLY A 34 11.32 13.37 -13.59
CA GLY A 34 10.31 12.82 -14.49
C GLY A 34 10.39 11.30 -14.62
N ALA A 35 11.61 10.78 -14.76
CA ALA A 35 11.81 9.34 -14.84
C ALA A 35 11.48 8.66 -13.50
N LEU A 36 11.83 9.30 -12.39
CA LEU A 36 11.50 8.77 -11.07
C LEU A 36 9.99 8.69 -10.85
N HIS A 37 9.28 9.70 -11.30
CA HIS A 37 7.82 9.73 -11.19
C HIS A 37 7.19 8.54 -11.92
N LEU A 38 7.67 8.26 -13.13
CA LEU A 38 7.15 7.14 -13.91
C LEU A 38 7.46 5.81 -13.24
N ARG A 39 8.67 5.67 -12.67
CA ARG A 39 9.02 4.45 -11.95
C ARG A 39 8.18 4.28 -10.69
N ALA A 40 7.96 5.36 -9.95
CA ALA A 40 7.15 5.31 -8.74
C ALA A 40 5.74 4.82 -9.03
N ASN A 41 5.18 5.25 -10.16
CA ASN A 41 3.83 4.87 -10.54
C ASN A 41 3.65 3.35 -10.63
N LYS A 42 4.71 2.63 -10.99
CA LYS A 42 4.65 1.17 -11.09
C LYS A 42 4.47 0.49 -9.76
N TYR A 43 4.70 1.20 -8.66
CA TYR A 43 4.55 0.67 -7.31
C TYR A 43 3.34 1.24 -6.59
N VAL A 44 2.90 2.45 -6.97
CA VAL A 44 1.84 3.13 -6.23
C VAL A 44 0.48 3.08 -6.92
N CYS A 45 0.41 2.59 -8.15
CA CYS A 45 -0.89 2.46 -8.80
C CYS A 45 -1.74 1.37 -8.11
N ALA A 46 -3.06 1.48 -8.25
CA ALA A 46 -3.96 0.56 -7.57
C ALA A 46 -3.73 -0.89 -7.97
N LYS A 47 -3.43 -1.12 -9.25
CA LYS A 47 -3.16 -2.48 -9.73
C LYS A 47 -1.96 -3.10 -9.03
N ALA A 48 -0.88 -2.34 -8.88
CA ALA A 48 0.31 -2.83 -8.19
C ALA A 48 0.03 -3.09 -6.72
N GLN A 49 -0.67 -2.17 -6.06
CA GLN A 49 -0.99 -2.33 -4.64
C GLN A 49 -1.89 -3.53 -4.41
N ALA A 50 -2.82 -3.79 -5.32
CA ALA A 50 -3.66 -4.98 -5.23
C ALA A 50 -2.84 -6.26 -5.30
N ALA A 51 -1.86 -6.30 -6.20
CA ALA A 51 -0.97 -7.46 -6.31
C ALA A 51 -0.11 -7.61 -5.06
N PHE A 52 0.42 -6.51 -4.54
CA PHE A 52 1.20 -6.53 -3.30
C PHE A 52 0.36 -7.04 -2.14
N PHE A 53 -0.89 -6.61 -2.05
CA PHE A 53 -1.76 -7.08 -0.99
C PHE A 53 -1.94 -8.58 -1.04
N GLN A 54 -2.11 -9.14 -2.23
CA GLN A 54 -2.28 -10.58 -2.37
C GLN A 54 -1.04 -11.33 -1.91
N THR A 55 0.14 -10.78 -2.16
CA THR A 55 1.38 -11.37 -1.66
C THR A 55 1.46 -11.34 -0.13
N LEU A 56 0.98 -10.25 0.47
CA LEU A 56 1.06 -10.07 1.92
C LEU A 56 -0.03 -10.81 2.67
N ALA A 57 -1.17 -11.07 2.05
CA ALA A 57 -2.34 -11.60 2.76
C ALA A 57 -2.01 -12.82 3.64
N PRO A 58 -1.23 -13.81 3.16
CA PRO A 58 -0.96 -15.00 3.99
C PRO A 58 -0.12 -14.72 5.23
N VAL A 59 0.61 -13.60 5.28
CA VAL A 59 1.50 -13.31 6.42
C VAL A 59 0.96 -12.22 7.33
N LEU A 60 -0.24 -11.72 7.07
CA LEU A 60 -0.83 -10.70 7.92
C LEU A 60 -1.27 -11.31 9.25
N THR A 61 -1.19 -10.49 10.31
CA THR A 61 -1.72 -10.89 11.61
C THR A 61 -3.24 -10.87 11.55
N ASP A 62 -3.89 -11.45 12.57
CA ASP A 62 -5.35 -11.43 12.64
C ASP A 62 -5.89 -10.01 12.66
N THR A 63 -5.25 -9.13 13.42
CA THR A 63 -5.66 -7.72 13.49
C THR A 63 -5.52 -7.05 12.13
N GLU A 64 -4.38 -7.26 11.46
CA GLU A 64 -4.16 -6.69 10.13
C GLU A 64 -5.19 -7.21 9.13
N THR A 65 -5.50 -8.48 9.21
CA THR A 65 -6.48 -9.10 8.32
C THR A 65 -7.87 -8.47 8.54
N GLN A 66 -8.25 -8.23 9.80
CA GLN A 66 -9.53 -7.60 10.08
C GLN A 66 -9.59 -6.17 9.53
N ILE A 67 -8.50 -5.43 9.69
CA ILE A 67 -8.43 -4.07 9.17
C ILE A 67 -8.53 -4.08 7.64
N ALA A 68 -7.79 -4.98 7.00
CA ALA A 68 -7.82 -5.11 5.55
C ALA A 68 -9.23 -5.44 5.06
N HIS A 69 -9.89 -6.36 5.75
CA HIS A 69 -11.24 -6.79 5.38
C HIS A 69 -12.23 -5.64 5.50
N ARG A 70 -12.14 -4.88 6.60
CA ARG A 70 -13.02 -3.72 6.79
C ARG A 70 -12.76 -2.65 5.75
N ALA A 71 -11.50 -2.43 5.39
CA ALA A 71 -11.16 -1.43 4.38
C ALA A 71 -11.68 -1.84 3.00
N ARG A 72 -11.52 -3.11 2.67
CA ARG A 72 -11.98 -3.62 1.39
C ARG A 72 -13.49 -3.49 1.25
N ASN A 73 -14.21 -3.67 2.35
CA ASN A 73 -15.67 -3.63 2.33
C ASN A 73 -16.26 -2.26 2.64
N ALA A 74 -15.41 -1.27 2.91
CA ALA A 74 -15.90 0.06 3.23
C ALA A 74 -16.52 0.71 2.00
N ASP A 75 -17.59 1.46 2.23
CA ASP A 75 -18.28 2.15 1.16
C ASP A 75 -17.56 3.46 0.89
N SER A 76 -16.81 3.51 -0.19
CA SER A 76 -16.20 4.75 -0.62
C SER A 76 -16.93 5.17 -1.88
N HIS A 77 -17.23 6.43 -2.01
CA HIS A 77 -17.97 6.92 -3.18
C HIS A 77 -17.06 7.16 -4.37
N THR A 78 -15.79 6.80 -4.25
CA THR A 78 -14.83 6.97 -5.32
C THR A 78 -15.01 5.89 -6.37
N ARG A 79 -14.95 6.27 -7.65
CA ARG A 79 -15.01 5.33 -8.76
C ARG A 79 -13.61 5.16 -9.34
N PRO A 80 -13.14 3.91 -9.49
CA PRO A 80 -11.83 3.68 -10.05
C PRO A 80 -11.82 4.05 -11.54
N LYS A 81 -10.71 4.61 -12.01
CA LYS A 81 -10.56 5.00 -13.41
C LYS A 81 -9.64 4.10 -14.19
N ASN A 82 -8.53 3.71 -13.60
CA ASN A 82 -7.49 2.96 -14.31
C ASN A 82 -7.28 1.58 -13.72
N CYS A 83 -8.30 1.05 -13.07
CA CYS A 83 -8.22 -0.27 -12.45
C CYS A 83 -9.64 -0.82 -12.30
N THR A 84 -9.73 -2.11 -12.01
CA THR A 84 -11.05 -2.71 -11.73
C THR A 84 -11.49 -2.32 -10.33
N LEU A 85 -12.77 -2.49 -10.04
CA LEU A 85 -13.27 -2.25 -8.69
C LEU A 85 -12.59 -3.19 -7.69
N ALA A 86 -12.37 -4.44 -8.07
CA ALA A 86 -11.69 -5.40 -7.20
C ALA A 86 -10.27 -4.92 -6.87
N GLU A 87 -9.54 -4.46 -7.87
CA GLU A 87 -8.18 -3.93 -7.65
C GLU A 87 -8.21 -2.72 -6.73
N TYR A 88 -9.18 -1.83 -6.94
CA TYR A 88 -9.30 -0.65 -6.11
C TYR A 88 -9.52 -1.03 -4.65
N LYS A 89 -10.40 -1.99 -4.39
CA LYS A 89 -10.68 -2.41 -3.02
C LYS A 89 -9.50 -3.09 -2.36
N LEU A 90 -8.75 -3.90 -3.10
CA LEU A 90 -7.55 -4.53 -2.56
C LEU A 90 -6.44 -3.50 -2.30
N ALA A 91 -6.33 -2.49 -3.16
CA ALA A 91 -5.39 -1.41 -2.94
C ALA A 91 -5.74 -0.65 -1.65
N THR A 92 -7.03 -0.39 -1.43
CA THR A 92 -7.48 0.26 -0.21
C THR A 92 -7.13 -0.57 1.02
N ALA A 93 -7.30 -1.89 0.93
CA ALA A 93 -6.92 -2.79 2.01
C ALA A 93 -5.43 -2.73 2.30
N PHE A 94 -4.60 -2.72 1.25
CA PHE A 94 -3.16 -2.59 1.40
C PHE A 94 -2.81 -1.30 2.14
N GLU A 95 -3.37 -0.20 1.69
CA GLU A 95 -3.10 1.11 2.29
C GLU A 95 -3.55 1.17 3.74
N ALA A 96 -4.67 0.54 4.07
CA ALA A 96 -5.16 0.55 5.43
C ALA A 96 -4.22 -0.21 6.39
N VAL A 97 -3.68 -1.34 5.95
CA VAL A 97 -2.71 -2.09 6.74
C VAL A 97 -1.44 -1.27 6.95
N VAL A 98 -0.97 -0.60 5.89
CA VAL A 98 0.20 0.27 5.98
C VAL A 98 -0.06 1.40 6.96
N GLY A 99 -1.20 2.07 6.84
CA GLY A 99 -1.54 3.19 7.71
C GLY A 99 -1.69 2.78 9.17
N TYR A 100 -2.28 1.62 9.40
CA TYR A 100 -2.42 1.07 10.75
C TYR A 100 -1.05 0.91 11.41
N ASN A 101 -0.13 0.26 10.72
CA ASN A 101 1.20 0.04 11.29
C ASN A 101 1.99 1.32 11.44
N TYR A 102 1.82 2.27 10.50
CA TYR A 102 2.46 3.56 10.62
C TYR A 102 2.00 4.30 11.88
N LEU A 103 0.69 4.34 12.11
CA LEU A 103 0.15 5.04 13.27
C LEU A 103 0.50 4.36 14.59
N LEU A 104 0.69 3.03 14.57
CA LEU A 104 1.20 2.32 15.73
C LEU A 104 2.67 2.63 16.00
N GLY A 105 3.39 3.16 15.00
CA GLY A 105 4.82 3.33 15.09
C GLY A 105 5.60 2.04 14.89
N ASP A 106 4.98 1.02 14.33
CA ASP A 106 5.63 -0.28 14.13
C ASP A 106 6.36 -0.32 12.79
N PHE A 107 7.45 0.44 12.74
CA PHE A 107 8.24 0.57 11.51
C PHE A 107 9.00 -0.72 11.17
N LYS A 108 9.31 -1.52 12.16
CA LYS A 108 9.94 -2.80 11.92
C LYS A 108 9.00 -3.72 11.14
N ARG A 109 7.74 -3.73 11.54
CA ARG A 109 6.73 -4.52 10.83
C ARG A 109 6.56 -4.04 9.39
N LEU A 110 6.51 -2.71 9.20
CA LEU A 110 6.39 -2.15 7.85
C LEU A 110 7.57 -2.56 6.99
N GLU A 111 8.77 -2.48 7.54
CA GLU A 111 9.95 -2.87 6.78
C GLU A 111 9.89 -4.34 6.39
N ASN A 112 9.49 -5.20 7.31
CA ASN A 112 9.37 -6.62 7.00
C ASN A 112 8.35 -6.88 5.90
N LEU A 113 7.20 -6.21 5.96
CA LEU A 113 6.19 -6.36 4.92
C LEU A 113 6.67 -5.85 3.58
N PHE A 114 7.30 -4.67 3.57
CA PHE A 114 7.78 -4.08 2.32
C PHE A 114 8.91 -4.88 1.70
N ASP A 115 9.76 -5.48 2.50
CA ASP A 115 10.82 -6.35 1.97
C ASP A 115 10.23 -7.50 1.17
N LEU A 116 9.10 -8.05 1.61
CA LEU A 116 8.50 -9.16 0.90
C LEU A 116 8.01 -8.77 -0.50
N ILE A 117 7.50 -7.55 -0.64
CA ILE A 117 6.93 -7.14 -1.92
C ILE A 117 7.94 -6.44 -2.82
N LEU A 118 8.90 -5.73 -2.27
CA LEU A 118 9.88 -5.03 -3.09
C LEU A 118 10.93 -5.96 -3.66
N LYS A 119 11.22 -7.06 -2.99
CA LYS A 119 12.15 -8.04 -3.53
C LYS A 119 11.64 -8.70 -4.79
N GLU A 120 10.32 -8.84 -4.87
CA GLU A 120 9.76 -9.49 -6.03
C GLU A 120 9.58 -8.56 -7.16
N LYS A 121 9.74 -7.38 -6.88
CA LYS A 121 9.77 -6.43 -7.80
C LYS A 121 8.99 -5.90 -8.62
N GLN A 122 9.14 -5.43 -9.20
CA GLN A 122 8.82 -4.63 -10.22
C GLN A 122 7.80 -5.32 -10.98
N LEU A 123 6.59 -5.26 -10.62
CA LEU A 123 5.53 -6.01 -11.22
C LEU A 123 4.88 -5.29 -12.38
N CYS A 124 5.07 -4.02 -12.51
CA CYS A 124 4.40 -3.29 -13.59
C CYS A 124 5.33 -3.02 -14.72
#